data_882fc6225dad3a15abd391eaf7fb8c9b
#
_entry.id   882fc6225dad3a15abd391eaf7fb8c9b
#
_cell.length_a   1.000
_cell.length_b   1.000
_cell.length_c   1.000
_cell.angle_alpha   90.00
_cell.angle_beta   90.00
_cell.angle_gamma   90.00
#
_symmetry.space_group_name_H-M   'P 1'
#
loop_
_entity.id
_entity.type
_entity.pdbx_description
1 polymer ?
#
loop_
_entity_poly.entity_id
_entity_poly.type
_entity_poly.pdbx_seq_one_letter_code
_entity_poly.pdbx_strand_id
1 'polypeptide(L)'
;MSSMDEKKEAAGYGEKFRPERDVKVIKKDGSLESFNVQKVIDAVGKSAYRALTKFTEDEKKHICQYVIDKVNELEQDQIPIPIMHNIVESALEDVKPIVAKSYRDYRNYKQDFVRMMDDVYKKSQSIMYVGDKENANTDSALVSTKRSLIFNQFNKELYQKFF
;
A
#
# COMPACT_ATOMS: atom_id res chain seq x y z
N MET A 1 18.69 35.66 -14.44
CA MET A 1 17.61 35.00 -15.18
C MET A 1 17.41 33.51 -14.80
N SER A 2 17.52 33.15 -13.53
CA SER A 2 17.37 31.72 -13.12
C SER A 2 16.44 31.48 -11.93
N SER A 3 15.90 32.51 -11.27
CA SER A 3 15.09 32.30 -10.07
C SER A 3 13.57 32.26 -10.30
N MET A 4 13.09 32.60 -11.50
CA MET A 4 11.67 32.51 -11.86
C MET A 4 11.32 31.22 -12.58
N ASP A 5 12.25 30.57 -13.24
CA ASP A 5 12.03 29.31 -13.94
C ASP A 5 12.08 28.12 -12.97
N GLU A 6 12.93 28.16 -11.93
CA GLU A 6 12.96 27.15 -10.87
C GLU A 6 11.68 27.12 -10.01
N LYS A 7 10.99 28.26 -9.84
CA LYS A 7 9.70 28.29 -9.12
C LYS A 7 8.52 27.78 -9.95
N LYS A 8 8.63 27.72 -11.28
CA LYS A 8 7.60 27.11 -12.16
C LYS A 8 7.73 25.59 -12.26
N GLU A 9 8.90 25.02 -11.96
CA GLU A 9 9.09 23.57 -11.88
C GLU A 9 8.57 22.97 -10.57
N ALA A 10 8.36 23.77 -9.54
CA ALA A 10 7.87 23.33 -8.23
C ALA A 10 6.34 23.16 -8.13
N ALA A 11 5.58 23.41 -9.19
CA ALA A 11 4.15 23.04 -9.22
C ALA A 11 4.06 21.52 -9.33
N GLY A 12 3.66 20.85 -8.24
CA GLY A 12 3.54 19.39 -8.16
C GLY A 12 2.63 18.84 -9.28
N TYR A 13 2.81 17.59 -9.64
CA TYR A 13 1.99 16.92 -10.66
C TYR A 13 0.50 17.03 -10.38
N GLY A 14 0.10 17.07 -9.09
CA GLY A 14 -1.29 17.22 -8.67
C GLY A 14 -1.94 18.53 -9.09
N GLU A 15 -1.18 19.58 -9.38
CA GLU A 15 -1.71 20.83 -9.90
C GLU A 15 -1.82 20.83 -11.42
N LYS A 16 -0.90 20.14 -12.10
CA LYS A 16 -0.84 20.06 -13.57
C LYS A 16 -1.78 19.03 -14.16
N PHE A 17 -1.99 17.92 -13.46
CA PHE A 17 -2.80 16.79 -13.89
C PHE A 17 -3.96 16.57 -12.92
N ARG A 18 -5.15 16.95 -13.34
CA ARG A 18 -6.38 16.79 -12.57
C ARG A 18 -7.45 16.08 -13.37
N PRO A 19 -8.25 15.21 -12.77
CA PRO A 19 -9.41 14.66 -13.44
C PRO A 19 -10.44 15.77 -13.71
N GLU A 20 -11.32 15.56 -14.67
CA GLU A 20 -12.40 16.49 -15.01
C GLU A 20 -13.45 16.65 -13.91
N ARG A 21 -13.53 15.64 -13.01
CA ARG A 21 -14.46 15.59 -11.90
C ARG A 21 -13.73 15.57 -10.56
N ASP A 22 -14.44 15.93 -9.49
CA ASP A 22 -13.92 15.74 -8.12
C ASP A 22 -14.02 14.27 -7.72
N VAL A 23 -12.97 13.50 -8.01
CA VAL A 23 -12.90 12.07 -7.76
C VAL A 23 -12.35 11.81 -6.36
N LYS A 24 -12.99 10.90 -5.63
CA LYS A 24 -12.56 10.41 -4.33
C LYS A 24 -12.16 8.93 -4.39
N VAL A 25 -11.14 8.57 -3.64
CA VAL A 25 -10.69 7.18 -3.51
C VAL A 25 -11.24 6.60 -2.22
N ILE A 26 -11.89 5.44 -2.32
CA ILE A 26 -12.37 4.67 -1.18
C ILE A 26 -11.24 3.80 -0.68
N LYS A 27 -10.76 4.07 0.53
CA LYS A 27 -9.70 3.29 1.18
C LYS A 27 -10.22 1.94 1.71
N LYS A 28 -9.30 1.07 2.15
CA LYS A 28 -9.65 -0.25 2.73
C LYS A 28 -10.52 -0.16 3.98
N ASP A 29 -10.39 0.91 4.76
CA ASP A 29 -11.18 1.20 5.96
C ASP A 29 -12.54 1.86 5.65
N GLY A 30 -12.86 2.06 4.38
CA GLY A 30 -14.07 2.73 3.91
C GLY A 30 -14.00 4.27 3.91
N SER A 31 -12.90 4.86 4.39
CA SER A 31 -12.73 6.32 4.36
C SER A 31 -12.54 6.84 2.94
N LEU A 32 -13.01 8.06 2.71
CA LEU A 32 -12.90 8.76 1.43
C LEU A 32 -11.72 9.74 1.46
N GLU A 33 -10.91 9.71 0.43
CA GLU A 33 -9.82 10.64 0.24
C GLU A 33 -9.86 11.24 -1.17
N SER A 34 -9.68 12.55 -1.30
CA SER A 34 -9.60 13.20 -2.61
C SER A 34 -8.46 12.62 -3.44
N PHE A 35 -8.76 12.30 -4.70
CA PHE A 35 -7.74 11.81 -5.63
C PHE A 35 -6.69 12.88 -5.89
N ASN A 36 -5.43 12.49 -5.84
CA ASN A 36 -4.29 13.34 -6.17
C ASN A 36 -3.22 12.51 -6.89
N VAL A 37 -2.94 12.86 -8.13
CA VAL A 37 -1.95 12.16 -8.95
C VAL A 37 -0.52 12.27 -8.38
N GLN A 38 -0.23 13.28 -7.56
CA GLN A 38 1.07 13.37 -6.86
C GLN A 38 1.33 12.14 -5.99
N LYS A 39 0.30 11.64 -5.30
CA LYS A 39 0.42 10.39 -4.51
C LYS A 39 0.74 9.17 -5.37
N VAL A 40 0.21 9.14 -6.58
CA VAL A 40 0.55 8.08 -7.57
C VAL A 40 2.03 8.18 -7.95
N ILE A 41 2.51 9.36 -8.30
CA ILE A 41 3.92 9.58 -8.66
C ILE A 41 4.86 9.24 -7.51
N ASP A 42 4.51 9.60 -6.28
CA ASP A 42 5.30 9.25 -5.09
C ASP A 42 5.36 7.72 -4.87
N ALA A 43 4.24 7.04 -5.05
CA ALA A 43 4.16 5.58 -4.90
C ALA A 43 4.95 4.84 -6.00
N VAL A 44 4.82 5.26 -7.25
CA VAL A 44 5.57 4.65 -8.37
C VAL A 44 7.07 4.98 -8.29
N GLY A 45 7.44 6.16 -7.80
CA GLY A 45 8.82 6.52 -7.52
C GLY A 45 9.49 5.61 -6.48
N LYS A 46 8.79 5.28 -5.42
CA LYS A 46 9.24 4.29 -4.42
C LYS A 46 9.41 2.89 -5.02
N SER A 47 8.53 2.50 -5.93
CA SER A 47 8.62 1.21 -6.62
C SER A 47 9.77 1.16 -7.63
N ALA A 48 10.03 2.26 -8.32
CA ALA A 48 11.20 2.41 -9.19
C ALA A 48 12.51 2.33 -8.39
N TYR A 49 12.57 2.97 -7.23
CA TYR A 49 13.72 2.90 -6.33
C TYR A 49 13.99 1.46 -5.89
N ARG A 50 12.95 0.70 -5.51
CA ARG A 50 13.10 -0.73 -5.16
C ARG A 50 13.57 -1.58 -6.36
N ALA A 51 13.18 -1.22 -7.57
CA ALA A 51 13.63 -1.86 -8.82
C ALA A 51 14.98 -1.33 -9.32
N LEU A 52 15.69 -0.53 -8.53
CA LEU A 52 16.98 0.08 -8.85
C LEU A 52 16.95 0.90 -10.16
N THR A 53 15.85 1.57 -10.42
CA THR A 53 15.66 2.41 -11.60
C THR A 53 15.01 3.76 -11.23
N LYS A 54 14.94 4.66 -12.18
CA LYS A 54 14.28 5.96 -12.03
C LYS A 54 13.42 6.23 -13.24
N PHE A 55 12.40 7.07 -13.08
CA PHE A 55 11.61 7.60 -14.17
C PHE A 55 12.20 8.91 -14.67
N THR A 56 12.17 9.10 -15.98
CA THR A 56 12.38 10.42 -16.59
C THR A 56 11.15 11.30 -16.39
N GLU A 57 11.29 12.60 -16.59
CA GLU A 57 10.15 13.52 -16.47
C GLU A 57 9.04 13.22 -17.49
N ASP A 58 9.42 12.81 -18.71
CA ASP A 58 8.45 12.44 -19.75
C ASP A 58 7.70 11.15 -19.40
N GLU A 59 8.38 10.16 -18.83
CA GLU A 59 7.75 8.93 -18.33
C GLU A 59 6.75 9.23 -17.19
N LYS A 60 7.10 10.12 -16.26
CA LYS A 60 6.19 10.55 -15.20
C LYS A 60 4.96 11.28 -15.75
N LYS A 61 5.14 12.17 -16.71
CA LYS A 61 4.02 12.85 -17.38
C LYS A 61 3.11 11.85 -18.09
N HIS A 62 3.69 10.86 -18.77
CA HIS A 62 2.93 9.80 -19.44
C HIS A 62 2.10 8.99 -18.44
N ILE A 63 2.70 8.59 -17.31
CA ILE A 63 1.98 7.89 -16.23
C ILE A 63 0.84 8.76 -15.70
N CYS A 64 1.08 10.04 -15.41
CA CYS A 64 0.05 10.96 -14.94
C CYS A 64 -1.11 11.05 -15.94
N GLN A 65 -0.81 11.26 -17.22
CA GLN A 65 -1.84 11.38 -18.26
C GLN A 65 -2.64 10.09 -18.39
N TYR A 66 -1.98 8.95 -18.46
CA TYR A 66 -2.63 7.65 -18.53
C TYR A 66 -3.59 7.42 -17.35
N VAL A 67 -3.14 7.71 -16.11
CA VAL A 67 -3.98 7.54 -14.91
C VAL A 67 -5.18 8.48 -14.95
N ILE A 68 -5.00 9.74 -15.31
CA ILE A 68 -6.09 10.72 -15.42
C ILE A 68 -7.10 10.29 -16.48
N ASP A 69 -6.64 9.86 -17.66
CA ASP A 69 -7.52 9.41 -18.74
C ASP A 69 -8.37 8.22 -18.32
N LYS A 70 -7.75 7.23 -17.63
CA LYS A 70 -8.47 6.08 -17.09
C LYS A 70 -9.46 6.44 -15.97
N VAL A 71 -9.11 7.37 -15.12
CA VAL A 71 -10.03 7.87 -14.08
C VAL A 71 -11.23 8.58 -14.71
N ASN A 72 -11.01 9.39 -15.74
CA ASN A 72 -12.09 10.06 -16.47
C ASN A 72 -12.98 9.05 -17.21
N GLU A 73 -12.39 8.01 -17.85
CA GLU A 73 -13.13 6.94 -18.55
C GLU A 73 -14.09 6.16 -17.62
N LEU A 74 -13.76 6.01 -16.34
CA LEU A 74 -14.62 5.31 -15.39
C LEU A 74 -15.94 6.04 -15.10
N GLU A 75 -16.00 7.34 -15.33
CA GLU A 75 -17.17 8.19 -15.06
C GLU A 75 -17.74 8.07 -13.63
N GLN A 76 -16.90 7.69 -12.66
CA GLN A 76 -17.25 7.49 -11.26
C GLN A 76 -16.63 8.57 -10.38
N ASP A 77 -17.43 9.11 -9.46
CA ASP A 77 -16.95 10.11 -8.49
C ASP A 77 -16.23 9.45 -7.28
N GLN A 78 -16.43 8.14 -7.11
CA GLN A 78 -15.80 7.36 -6.06
C GLN A 78 -15.21 6.07 -6.64
N ILE A 79 -13.89 5.91 -6.48
CA ILE A 79 -13.13 4.78 -7.03
C ILE A 79 -12.53 3.97 -5.88
N PRO A 80 -12.85 2.67 -5.77
CA PRO A 80 -12.22 1.78 -4.80
C PRO A 80 -10.70 1.68 -5.01
N ILE A 81 -9.94 1.65 -3.93
CA ILE A 81 -8.48 1.58 -3.99
C ILE A 81 -7.93 0.39 -4.81
N PRO A 82 -8.55 -0.80 -4.85
CA PRO A 82 -8.09 -1.88 -5.72
C PRO A 82 -8.15 -1.52 -7.22
N ILE A 83 -9.20 -0.82 -7.65
CA ILE A 83 -9.32 -0.35 -9.05
C ILE A 83 -8.23 0.67 -9.35
N MET A 84 -7.97 1.58 -8.41
CA MET A 84 -6.89 2.56 -8.54
C MET A 84 -5.52 1.90 -8.68
N HIS A 85 -5.25 0.86 -7.90
CA HIS A 85 -4.02 0.07 -8.02
C HIS A 85 -3.88 -0.60 -9.39
N ASN A 86 -4.96 -1.13 -9.95
CA ASN A 86 -4.94 -1.74 -11.27
C ASN A 86 -4.64 -0.72 -12.38
N ILE A 87 -5.22 0.48 -12.28
CA ILE A 87 -4.93 1.57 -13.23
C ILE A 87 -3.45 1.96 -13.18
N VAL A 88 -2.91 2.16 -11.98
CA VAL A 88 -1.49 2.50 -11.80
C VAL A 88 -0.58 1.38 -12.31
N GLU A 89 -0.90 0.13 -12.01
CA GLU A 89 -0.14 -1.03 -12.47
C GLU A 89 -0.13 -1.11 -14.01
N SER A 90 -1.28 -0.90 -14.66
CA SER A 90 -1.37 -0.86 -16.13
C SER A 90 -0.52 0.28 -16.72
N ALA A 91 -0.53 1.46 -16.11
CA ALA A 91 0.33 2.56 -16.54
C ALA A 91 1.82 2.21 -16.44
N LEU A 92 2.22 1.48 -15.40
CA LEU A 92 3.60 1.04 -15.21
C LEU A 92 4.01 -0.08 -16.17
N GLU A 93 3.09 -1.01 -16.50
CA GLU A 93 3.33 -2.04 -17.51
C GLU A 93 3.65 -1.42 -18.88
N ASP A 94 2.97 -0.34 -19.23
CA ASP A 94 3.19 0.38 -20.49
C ASP A 94 4.55 1.10 -20.54
N VAL A 95 5.00 1.66 -19.42
CA VAL A 95 6.22 2.47 -19.35
C VAL A 95 7.46 1.64 -18.94
N LYS A 96 7.37 0.90 -17.85
CA LYS A 96 8.46 0.08 -17.31
C LYS A 96 7.92 -1.18 -16.60
N PRO A 97 7.84 -2.31 -17.27
CA PRO A 97 7.32 -3.57 -16.70
C PRO A 97 8.04 -4.02 -15.43
N ILE A 98 9.33 -3.76 -15.30
CA ILE A 98 10.09 -4.10 -14.08
C ILE A 98 9.59 -3.32 -12.86
N VAL A 99 9.16 -2.09 -13.04
CA VAL A 99 8.58 -1.27 -11.96
C VAL A 99 7.16 -1.71 -11.65
N ALA A 100 6.38 -2.09 -12.67
CA ALA A 100 5.05 -2.67 -12.49
C ALA A 100 5.12 -3.93 -11.61
N LYS A 101 6.07 -4.82 -11.88
CA LYS A 101 6.33 -5.99 -11.04
C LYS A 101 6.69 -5.60 -9.61
N SER A 102 7.62 -4.68 -9.42
CA SER A 102 8.02 -4.18 -8.08
C SER A 102 6.82 -3.57 -7.31
N TYR A 103 5.96 -2.83 -8.00
CA TYR A 103 4.75 -2.24 -7.43
C TYR A 103 3.76 -3.32 -6.96
N ARG A 104 3.49 -4.32 -7.79
CA ARG A 104 2.62 -5.46 -7.52
C ARG A 104 3.14 -6.31 -6.36
N ASP A 105 4.42 -6.66 -6.40
CA ASP A 105 5.06 -7.50 -5.37
C ASP A 105 5.01 -6.83 -4.01
N TYR A 106 5.28 -5.52 -3.92
CA TYR A 106 5.19 -4.78 -2.67
C TYR A 106 3.75 -4.67 -2.14
N ARG A 107 2.78 -4.47 -3.03
CA ARG A 107 1.36 -4.46 -2.67
C ARG A 107 0.93 -5.80 -2.08
N ASN A 108 1.31 -6.89 -2.71
CA ASN A 108 1.00 -8.26 -2.26
C ASN A 108 1.70 -8.56 -0.94
N TYR A 109 2.98 -8.24 -0.82
CA TYR A 109 3.74 -8.37 0.43
C TYR A 109 3.06 -7.63 1.58
N LYS A 110 2.70 -6.37 1.39
CA LYS A 110 2.02 -5.58 2.41
C LYS A 110 0.66 -6.18 2.82
N GLN A 111 -0.07 -6.69 1.86
CA GLN A 111 -1.37 -7.34 2.11
C GLN A 111 -1.21 -8.64 2.89
N ASP A 112 -0.24 -9.46 2.54
CA ASP A 112 0.08 -10.72 3.24
C ASP A 112 0.60 -10.46 4.65
N PHE A 113 1.43 -9.44 4.83
CA PHE A 113 1.91 -9.03 6.14
C PHE A 113 0.75 -8.62 7.07
N VAL A 114 -0.19 -7.82 6.58
CA VAL A 114 -1.36 -7.41 7.37
C VAL A 114 -2.22 -8.62 7.74
N ARG A 115 -2.45 -9.55 6.81
CA ARG A 115 -3.18 -10.80 7.09
C ARG A 115 -2.48 -11.64 8.15
N MET A 116 -1.17 -11.81 8.03
CA MET A 116 -0.38 -12.55 9.00
C MET A 116 -0.47 -11.93 10.39
N MET A 117 -0.36 -10.62 10.51
CA MET A 117 -0.49 -9.92 11.81
C MET A 117 -1.88 -10.09 12.43
N ASP A 118 -2.93 -10.03 11.60
CA ASP A 118 -4.31 -10.26 12.05
C ASP A 118 -4.51 -11.71 12.54
N ASP A 119 -3.96 -12.69 11.82
CA ASP A 119 -4.01 -14.10 12.22
C ASP A 119 -3.25 -14.35 13.52
N VAL A 120 -2.07 -13.77 13.69
CA VAL A 120 -1.29 -13.85 14.94
C VAL A 120 -2.06 -13.22 16.10
N TYR A 121 -2.66 -12.05 15.87
CA TYR A 121 -3.48 -11.40 16.89
C TYR A 121 -4.68 -12.25 17.31
N LYS A 122 -5.44 -12.80 16.37
CA LYS A 122 -6.57 -13.69 16.66
C LYS A 122 -6.16 -14.95 17.41
N LYS A 123 -5.06 -15.58 16.99
CA LYS A 123 -4.51 -16.76 17.68
C LYS A 123 -4.03 -16.42 19.08
N SER A 124 -3.38 -15.27 19.27
CA SER A 124 -2.94 -14.83 20.63
C SER A 124 -4.13 -14.56 21.53
N GLN A 125 -5.19 -13.93 21.05
CA GLN A 125 -6.43 -13.73 21.80
C GLN A 125 -7.06 -15.07 22.20
N SER A 126 -7.13 -16.03 21.29
CA SER A 126 -7.66 -17.37 21.57
C SER A 126 -6.88 -18.09 22.67
N ILE A 127 -5.55 -18.05 22.63
CA ILE A 127 -4.69 -18.67 23.64
C ILE A 127 -4.87 -18.00 25.01
N MET A 128 -4.93 -16.68 25.05
CA MET A 128 -5.16 -15.92 26.29
C MET A 128 -6.54 -16.23 26.90
N TYR A 129 -7.58 -16.27 26.06
CA TYR A 129 -8.94 -16.53 26.50
C TYR A 129 -9.15 -17.95 27.05
N VAL A 130 -8.58 -18.97 26.41
CA VAL A 130 -8.60 -20.35 26.92
C VAL A 130 -7.92 -20.42 28.29
N GLY A 131 -6.81 -19.71 28.47
CA GLY A 131 -6.14 -19.65 29.74
C GLY A 131 -6.94 -19.02 30.89
N ASP A 132 -7.69 -17.99 30.60
CA ASP A 132 -8.50 -17.30 31.63
C ASP A 132 -9.69 -18.12 32.10
N LYS A 133 -10.23 -19.02 31.27
CA LYS A 133 -11.29 -19.92 31.63
C LYS A 133 -10.85 -21.11 32.51
N GLU A 134 -9.66 -21.63 32.25
CA GLU A 134 -9.17 -22.83 32.96
C GLU A 134 -8.41 -22.51 34.24
N ASN A 135 -8.02 -21.26 34.48
CA ASN A 135 -7.02 -20.94 35.49
C ASN A 135 -7.32 -19.67 36.30
N ALA A 136 -8.46 -19.61 36.95
CA ALA A 136 -8.67 -18.68 38.08
C ALA A 136 -7.67 -18.92 39.26
N ASN A 137 -6.87 -20.00 39.21
CA ASN A 137 -5.94 -20.43 40.27
C ASN A 137 -4.52 -20.76 39.76
N THR A 138 -4.01 -20.15 38.69
CA THR A 138 -2.73 -20.59 38.17
C THR A 138 -1.53 -19.71 38.46
N ASP A 139 -0.44 -20.44 38.79
CA ASP A 139 0.92 -19.98 39.02
C ASP A 139 1.52 -19.17 37.85
N SER A 140 2.42 -18.26 38.20
CA SER A 140 3.20 -17.42 37.29
C SER A 140 3.92 -18.18 36.14
N ALA A 141 4.20 -19.47 36.34
CA ALA A 141 4.79 -20.37 35.35
C ALA A 141 3.90 -20.56 34.10
N LEU A 142 2.59 -20.58 34.23
CA LEU A 142 1.63 -20.74 33.13
C LEU A 142 1.50 -19.47 32.28
N VAL A 143 1.62 -18.30 32.89
CA VAL A 143 1.66 -17.01 32.13
C VAL A 143 2.91 -16.93 31.25
N SER A 144 4.05 -17.42 31.76
CA SER A 144 5.29 -17.53 31.01
C SER A 144 5.14 -18.49 29.81
N THR A 145 4.48 -19.63 29.99
CA THR A 145 4.23 -20.61 28.91
C THR A 145 3.33 -20.03 27.81
N LYS A 146 2.30 -19.26 28.15
CA LYS A 146 1.44 -18.59 27.17
C LYS A 146 2.20 -17.57 26.33
N ARG A 147 3.03 -16.74 26.95
CA ARG A 147 3.91 -15.81 26.24
C ARG A 147 4.85 -16.54 25.30
N SER A 148 5.41 -17.65 25.73
CA SER A 148 6.28 -18.50 24.91
C SER A 148 5.54 -19.08 23.70
N LEU A 149 4.30 -19.58 23.88
CA LEU A 149 3.47 -20.09 22.79
C LEU A 149 3.13 -19.00 21.76
N ILE A 150 2.75 -17.79 22.20
CA ILE A 150 2.48 -16.66 21.33
C ILE A 150 3.73 -16.26 20.55
N PHE A 151 4.88 -16.16 21.20
CA PHE A 151 6.15 -15.81 20.59
C PHE A 151 6.61 -16.86 19.57
N ASN A 152 6.49 -18.13 19.88
CA ASN A 152 6.81 -19.24 18.97
C ASN A 152 5.88 -19.25 17.75
N GLN A 153 4.59 -19.00 17.94
CA GLN A 153 3.63 -18.91 16.84
C GLN A 153 3.97 -17.74 15.91
N PHE A 154 4.27 -16.58 16.48
CA PHE A 154 4.69 -15.39 15.73
C PHE A 154 5.95 -15.66 14.90
N ASN A 155 6.99 -16.23 15.51
CA ASN A 155 8.23 -16.57 14.80
C ASN A 155 8.00 -17.60 13.71
N LYS A 156 7.18 -18.63 13.94
CA LYS A 156 6.84 -19.65 12.95
C LYS A 156 6.13 -19.04 11.74
N GLU A 157 5.14 -18.18 11.93
CA GLU A 157 4.42 -17.50 10.85
C GLU A 157 5.33 -16.57 10.06
N LEU A 158 6.18 -15.80 10.75
CA LEU A 158 7.20 -14.95 10.13
C LEU A 158 8.16 -15.76 9.28
N TYR A 159 8.70 -16.83 9.82
CA TYR A 159 9.70 -17.66 9.14
C TYR A 159 9.13 -18.35 7.90
N GLN A 160 7.90 -18.85 7.97
CA GLN A 160 7.23 -19.50 6.84
C GLN A 160 6.88 -18.57 5.70
N LYS A 161 6.63 -17.27 5.97
CA LYS A 161 6.21 -16.32 4.94
C LYS A 161 7.36 -15.50 4.33
N PHE A 162 8.43 -15.27 5.06
CA PHE A 162 9.47 -14.30 4.67
C PHE A 162 10.88 -14.90 4.54
N PHE A 163 11.06 -16.12 4.94
CA PHE A 163 12.31 -16.86 4.83
C PHE A 163 12.08 -18.26 4.26
#